data_a31e02f03de5618ea7b753950402de87
#
_entry.id   a31e02f03de5618ea7b753950402de87
#
_cell.length_a   1.000
_cell.length_b   1.000
_cell.length_c   1.000
_cell.angle_alpha   90.00
_cell.angle_beta   90.00
_cell.angle_gamma   90.00
#
_symmetry.space_group_name_H-M   'P 1'
#
loop_
_entity.id
_entity.type
_entity.pdbx_description
1 polymer ?
#
loop_
_entity_poly.entity_id
_entity_poly.type
_entity_poly.pdbx_seq_one_letter_code
_entity_poly.pdbx_strand_id
1 'polypeptide(L)'
;MALPLSRSRSLENLSMSSFTAWPRMMAVAGLMVIAACGDGTTTPGTVDSLQALPRELTSVEREGIASGNRFALSLLRQVNATTGGNVLLSPLSVWTALGLTMNAAAGQTDAQMRTTLGWGTRNRTDINTAYRDLSALLPTLDSSVKVKIGNGIWVRAGLTADSTFARDARTFFGAEIRTAATPQAMFDAVNVWGSQQTNGLVPRVLNQPPPDDLLMLLANAVLFDGRWRNAFDPAHTVQAPFSLESGTSVSVPMMTRQGSFRATNNAKFVALELSYGNSAYAMLVIVPTVGTLNSYVSTLDSAALATLTSELTDVGERAHVYLPRFTVRGSVELSSTLKTLGMPRAFTDQAEFPRFFGTGAKLGFVQHGVTLEVNERGSRAAAVTVVGVVPTSLPPTFRVDRPFVFFIRERFAGTILFTGVVRDPRA
;
A
#
# COMPACT_ATOMS: atom_id res chain seq x y z
N MET A 1 35.98 -47.80 43.04
CA MET A 1 37.35 -47.70 43.55
C MET A 1 37.68 -46.25 43.62
N ALA A 2 37.39 -45.68 44.72
CA ALA A 2 38.24 -45.00 45.67
C ALA A 2 38.55 -43.53 45.26
N LEU A 3 37.82 -42.61 45.85
CA LEU A 3 38.26 -41.34 46.42
C LEU A 3 39.53 -41.47 47.25
N PRO A 4 40.22 -40.45 47.78
CA PRO A 4 39.67 -39.24 48.38
C PRO A 4 40.56 -37.94 48.34
N LEU A 5 39.97 -36.79 48.71
CA LEU A 5 40.24 -35.91 49.88
C LEU A 5 41.59 -35.18 49.87
N SER A 6 41.81 -33.96 50.30
CA SER A 6 41.26 -33.17 51.38
C SER A 6 41.92 -31.75 51.41
N ARG A 7 41.18 -30.73 51.79
CA ARG A 7 41.40 -29.83 52.98
C ARG A 7 42.69 -28.99 52.96
N SER A 8 42.72 -27.78 53.45
CA SER A 8 41.87 -26.94 54.30
C SER A 8 42.67 -25.68 54.73
N ARG A 9 41.93 -24.63 55.08
CA ARG A 9 42.20 -23.66 56.18
C ARG A 9 43.33 -22.64 56.00
N SER A 10 43.33 -21.47 56.59
CA SER A 10 42.41 -20.68 57.42
C SER A 10 43.09 -19.34 57.71
N LEU A 11 42.24 -18.30 57.95
CA LEU A 11 42.31 -17.30 59.03
C LEU A 11 43.63 -16.54 59.23
N GLU A 12 43.72 -15.33 59.61
CA GLU A 12 43.05 -14.39 60.49
C GLU A 12 43.74 -13.03 60.38
N ASN A 13 43.01 -11.95 60.37
CA ASN A 13 42.69 -11.01 61.44
C ASN A 13 43.68 -9.89 61.81
N LEU A 14 43.04 -8.74 62.10
CA LEU A 14 43.41 -7.69 63.04
C LEU A 14 44.33 -6.55 62.48
N SER A 15 44.14 -5.28 62.77
CA SER A 15 43.19 -4.47 63.53
C SER A 15 43.66 -2.98 63.48
N MET A 16 42.71 -2.12 63.49
CA MET A 16 42.53 -0.85 64.27
C MET A 16 43.62 0.22 64.36
N SER A 17 43.09 1.41 64.20
CA SER A 17 43.26 2.68 64.96
C SER A 17 44.29 3.65 64.38
N SER A 18 44.15 4.96 64.37
CA SER A 18 43.28 5.90 65.04
C SER A 18 43.54 7.32 64.53
N PHE A 19 42.52 8.15 64.56
CA PHE A 19 42.44 9.61 64.76
C PHE A 19 43.66 10.50 64.44
N THR A 20 43.41 11.58 63.68
CA THR A 20 43.46 12.99 64.20
C THR A 20 42.85 14.00 63.20
N ALA A 21 42.31 15.06 63.74
CA ALA A 21 41.42 16.06 63.12
C ALA A 21 42.15 17.35 62.66
N TRP A 22 41.54 17.98 61.61
CA TRP A 22 41.38 19.41 61.29
C TRP A 22 42.60 20.30 60.95
N PRO A 23 42.45 21.40 60.13
CA PRO A 23 41.26 22.27 59.97
C PRO A 23 40.91 22.69 58.52
N ARG A 24 39.76 23.35 58.43
CA ARG A 24 39.10 23.99 57.30
C ARG A 24 39.96 25.04 56.58
N MET A 25 39.98 25.01 55.25
CA MET A 25 40.21 26.19 54.43
C MET A 25 39.11 26.24 53.35
N MET A 26 38.30 27.33 53.42
CA MET A 26 37.34 27.68 52.37
C MET A 26 38.08 28.09 51.11
N ALA A 27 37.87 27.41 49.99
CA ALA A 27 38.18 27.91 48.68
C ALA A 27 36.88 28.13 47.92
N VAL A 28 36.55 29.38 47.66
CA VAL A 28 35.49 29.82 46.76
C VAL A 28 35.89 29.46 45.35
N ALA A 29 35.30 28.41 44.76
CA ALA A 29 35.41 28.09 43.35
C ALA A 29 34.23 28.70 42.61
N GLY A 30 34.49 29.75 41.84
CA GLY A 30 33.53 30.38 40.94
C GLY A 30 33.00 29.37 39.92
N LEU A 31 31.68 29.20 39.85
CA LEU A 31 31.00 28.42 38.81
C LEU A 31 31.03 29.23 37.50
N MET A 32 31.94 28.92 36.61
CA MET A 32 31.83 29.33 35.21
C MET A 32 30.78 28.40 34.53
N VAL A 33 29.58 28.95 34.34
CA VAL A 33 28.59 28.36 33.44
C VAL A 33 29.08 28.60 32.03
N ILE A 34 29.69 27.59 31.43
CA ILE A 34 29.90 27.54 29.99
C ILE A 34 28.55 27.15 29.39
N ALA A 35 27.82 28.15 28.87
CA ALA A 35 26.70 27.90 27.99
C ALA A 35 27.26 27.30 26.69
N ALA A 36 27.30 25.97 26.62
CA ALA A 36 27.47 25.27 25.35
C ALA A 36 26.17 25.44 24.56
N CYS A 37 26.17 26.39 23.61
CA CYS A 37 25.23 26.34 22.51
C CYS A 37 25.51 25.06 21.74
N GLY A 38 24.86 23.98 22.11
CA GLY A 38 24.80 22.78 21.29
C GLY A 38 23.94 23.11 20.09
N ASP A 39 24.55 23.27 18.91
CA ASP A 39 23.86 23.11 17.64
C ASP A 39 23.25 21.73 17.65
N GLY A 40 21.95 21.71 17.92
CA GLY A 40 21.13 20.52 17.81
C GLY A 40 20.99 20.12 16.35
N THR A 41 22.02 19.52 15.78
CA THR A 41 21.83 18.65 14.62
C THR A 41 20.98 17.47 15.08
N THR A 42 19.66 17.63 14.99
CA THR A 42 18.74 16.51 15.09
C THR A 42 19.05 15.57 13.92
N THR A 43 19.88 14.58 14.18
CA THR A 43 19.97 13.39 13.33
C THR A 43 18.53 12.90 13.15
N PRO A 44 18.02 12.72 11.92
CA PRO A 44 16.69 12.16 11.72
C PRO A 44 16.69 10.80 12.40
N GLY A 45 15.88 10.64 13.47
CA GLY A 45 15.81 9.41 14.22
C GLY A 45 15.49 8.26 13.24
N THR A 46 16.29 7.22 13.29
CA THR A 46 15.99 5.97 12.57
C THR A 46 14.67 5.47 13.10
N VAL A 47 13.62 5.54 12.28
CA VAL A 47 12.32 4.97 12.63
C VAL A 47 12.52 3.48 12.79
N ASP A 48 12.21 2.92 13.97
CA ASP A 48 12.34 1.49 14.21
C ASP A 48 11.48 0.72 13.21
N SER A 49 12.04 -0.39 12.71
CA SER A 49 11.33 -1.24 11.76
C SER A 49 10.23 -2.01 12.47
N LEU A 50 9.00 -1.92 11.98
CA LEU A 50 7.91 -2.77 12.47
C LEU A 50 8.25 -4.23 12.16
N GLN A 51 8.13 -5.11 13.14
CA GLN A 51 8.49 -6.54 13.02
C GLN A 51 7.26 -7.45 12.88
N ALA A 52 6.09 -7.00 13.32
CA ALA A 52 4.83 -7.73 13.24
C ALA A 52 3.66 -6.73 13.25
N LEU A 53 2.48 -7.21 12.91
CA LEU A 53 1.25 -6.42 13.11
C LEU A 53 1.07 -6.10 14.60
N PRO A 54 0.46 -4.95 14.96
CA PRO A 54 0.26 -4.54 16.36
C PRO A 54 -0.71 -5.44 17.11
N ARG A 55 -1.47 -6.27 16.43
CA ARG A 55 -2.35 -7.31 16.95
C ARG A 55 -2.48 -8.46 15.98
N GLU A 56 -2.90 -9.61 16.48
CA GLU A 56 -3.31 -10.72 15.62
C GLU A 56 -4.57 -10.38 14.82
N LEU A 57 -4.61 -10.88 13.60
CA LEU A 57 -5.80 -10.79 12.75
C LEU A 57 -6.80 -11.87 13.14
N THR A 58 -8.08 -11.55 13.12
CA THR A 58 -9.14 -12.54 13.23
C THR A 58 -9.15 -13.48 12.00
N SER A 59 -9.83 -14.60 12.10
CA SER A 59 -9.98 -15.52 10.95
C SER A 59 -10.68 -14.85 9.77
N VAL A 60 -11.66 -13.99 10.04
CA VAL A 60 -12.42 -13.27 9.00
C VAL A 60 -11.57 -12.20 8.32
N GLU A 61 -10.71 -11.48 9.07
CA GLU A 61 -9.77 -10.53 8.48
C GLU A 61 -8.76 -11.25 7.58
N ARG A 62 -8.18 -12.37 8.01
CA ARG A 62 -7.29 -13.18 7.17
C ARG A 62 -7.97 -13.67 5.89
N GLU A 63 -9.19 -14.15 6.01
CA GLU A 63 -10.01 -14.56 4.85
C GLU A 63 -10.29 -13.37 3.92
N GLY A 64 -10.62 -12.20 4.48
CA GLY A 64 -10.83 -10.95 3.75
C GLY A 64 -9.61 -10.52 2.96
N ILE A 65 -8.45 -10.53 3.58
CA ILE A 65 -7.17 -10.20 2.92
C ILE A 65 -6.89 -11.19 1.78
N ALA A 66 -7.03 -12.49 2.04
CA ALA A 66 -6.82 -13.52 1.02
C ALA A 66 -7.79 -13.35 -0.16
N SER A 67 -9.06 -13.02 0.11
CA SER A 67 -10.10 -12.79 -0.90
C SER A 67 -9.85 -11.50 -1.68
N GLY A 68 -9.51 -10.42 -0.99
CA GLY A 68 -9.14 -9.15 -1.60
C GLY A 68 -7.91 -9.27 -2.50
N ASN A 69 -6.91 -10.04 -2.09
CA ASN A 69 -5.72 -10.28 -2.90
C ASN A 69 -6.03 -11.15 -4.15
N ARG A 70 -6.88 -12.18 -4.02
CA ARG A 70 -7.35 -12.95 -5.20
C ARG A 70 -8.10 -12.04 -6.18
N PHE A 71 -9.00 -11.21 -5.67
CA PHE A 71 -9.70 -10.21 -6.46
C PHE A 71 -8.73 -9.24 -7.14
N ALA A 72 -7.72 -8.73 -6.41
CA ALA A 72 -6.71 -7.81 -6.91
C ALA A 72 -5.95 -8.37 -8.12
N LEU A 73 -5.50 -9.62 -8.01
CA LEU A 73 -4.76 -10.30 -9.08
C LEU A 73 -5.66 -10.60 -10.28
N SER A 74 -6.92 -11.01 -10.05
CA SER A 74 -7.89 -11.23 -11.12
C SER A 74 -8.25 -9.93 -11.84
N LEU A 75 -8.44 -8.83 -11.11
CA LEU A 75 -8.69 -7.50 -11.65
C LEU A 75 -7.51 -7.02 -12.49
N LEU A 76 -6.27 -7.15 -11.97
CA LEU A 76 -5.06 -6.79 -12.69
C LEU A 76 -4.93 -7.56 -14.02
N ARG A 77 -5.10 -8.89 -14.00
CA ARG A 77 -5.03 -9.72 -15.19
C ARG A 77 -6.05 -9.29 -16.25
N GLN A 78 -7.30 -9.08 -15.83
CA GLN A 78 -8.40 -8.75 -16.75
C GLN A 78 -8.21 -7.36 -17.38
N VAL A 79 -7.84 -6.35 -16.57
CA VAL A 79 -7.58 -5.00 -17.06
C VAL A 79 -6.33 -4.97 -17.94
N ASN A 80 -5.25 -5.65 -17.54
CA ASN A 80 -4.02 -5.71 -18.31
C ASN A 80 -4.21 -6.39 -19.67
N ALA A 81 -5.08 -7.39 -19.78
CA ALA A 81 -5.37 -8.10 -21.04
C ALA A 81 -6.04 -7.19 -22.07
N THR A 82 -6.71 -6.12 -21.66
CA THR A 82 -7.45 -5.20 -22.52
C THR A 82 -6.79 -3.82 -22.67
N THR A 83 -5.68 -3.58 -21.96
CA THR A 83 -4.99 -2.27 -21.95
C THR A 83 -3.63 -2.37 -22.63
N GLY A 84 -3.38 -1.57 -23.65
CA GLY A 84 -2.08 -1.52 -24.35
C GLY A 84 -1.03 -0.61 -23.70
N GLY A 85 -1.42 0.27 -22.78
CA GLY A 85 -0.56 1.22 -22.07
C GLY A 85 -0.22 0.80 -20.65
N ASN A 86 0.26 1.76 -19.86
CA ASN A 86 0.44 1.56 -18.43
C ASN A 86 -0.89 1.26 -17.75
N VAL A 87 -0.87 0.42 -16.72
CA VAL A 87 -2.02 0.08 -15.88
C VAL A 87 -1.72 0.51 -14.46
N LEU A 88 -2.67 1.17 -13.81
CA LEU A 88 -2.64 1.44 -12.37
C LEU A 88 -4.02 1.17 -11.78
N LEU A 89 -4.04 0.39 -10.72
CA LEU A 89 -5.24 0.03 -9.98
C LEU A 89 -5.01 0.16 -8.47
N SER A 90 -6.03 0.52 -7.74
CA SER A 90 -6.15 0.27 -6.30
C SER A 90 -7.23 -0.80 -6.08
N PRO A 91 -6.86 -2.08 -6.09
CA PRO A 91 -7.82 -3.16 -5.92
C PRO A 91 -8.52 -3.10 -4.57
N LEU A 92 -7.83 -2.66 -3.52
CA LEU A 92 -8.44 -2.46 -2.20
C LEU A 92 -9.60 -1.47 -2.27
N SER A 93 -9.43 -0.37 -3.03
CA SER A 93 -10.47 0.63 -3.30
C SER A 93 -11.71 0.00 -3.94
N VAL A 94 -11.50 -0.72 -5.06
CA VAL A 94 -12.60 -1.36 -5.80
C VAL A 94 -13.29 -2.43 -4.95
N TRP A 95 -12.52 -3.26 -4.25
CA TRP A 95 -13.02 -4.33 -3.38
C TRP A 95 -13.86 -3.77 -2.22
N THR A 96 -13.43 -2.65 -1.62
CA THR A 96 -14.16 -1.98 -0.54
C THR A 96 -15.46 -1.34 -1.07
N ALA A 97 -15.42 -0.65 -2.22
CA ALA A 97 -16.59 -0.05 -2.83
C ALA A 97 -17.64 -1.10 -3.22
N LEU A 98 -17.22 -2.23 -3.77
CA LEU A 98 -18.10 -3.34 -4.11
C LEU A 98 -18.63 -4.05 -2.84
N GLY A 99 -17.83 -4.16 -1.78
CA GLY A 99 -18.26 -4.65 -0.47
C GLY A 99 -19.35 -3.77 0.14
N LEU A 100 -19.20 -2.46 0.05
CA LEU A 100 -20.22 -1.48 0.43
C LEU A 100 -21.50 -1.68 -0.42
N THR A 101 -21.37 -1.75 -1.73
CA THR A 101 -22.47 -1.95 -2.69
C THR A 101 -23.22 -3.24 -2.41
N MET A 102 -22.51 -4.31 -2.09
CA MET A 102 -23.07 -5.63 -1.78
C MET A 102 -24.07 -5.57 -0.60
N ASN A 103 -23.96 -4.57 0.31
CA ASN A 103 -24.94 -4.41 1.41
C ASN A 103 -26.36 -4.08 0.93
N ALA A 104 -26.50 -3.58 -0.29
CA ALA A 104 -27.80 -3.34 -0.89
C ALA A 104 -28.32 -4.56 -1.69
N ALA A 105 -27.44 -5.52 -2.00
CA ALA A 105 -27.75 -6.65 -2.88
C ALA A 105 -28.52 -7.77 -2.17
N ALA A 106 -29.32 -8.51 -2.95
CA ALA A 106 -30.06 -9.70 -2.56
C ALA A 106 -29.97 -10.77 -3.67
N GLY A 107 -30.51 -11.96 -3.39
CA GLY A 107 -30.69 -13.04 -4.36
C GLY A 107 -29.45 -13.38 -5.16
N GLN A 108 -29.64 -13.55 -6.47
CA GLN A 108 -28.54 -13.90 -7.40
C GLN A 108 -27.49 -12.78 -7.54
N THR A 109 -27.90 -11.52 -7.40
CA THR A 109 -26.94 -10.39 -7.43
C THR A 109 -25.99 -10.47 -6.26
N ASP A 110 -26.49 -10.69 -5.04
CA ASP A 110 -25.65 -10.90 -3.85
C ASP A 110 -24.73 -12.13 -4.01
N ALA A 111 -25.26 -13.25 -4.50
CA ALA A 111 -24.49 -14.47 -4.70
C ALA A 111 -23.32 -14.27 -5.68
N GLN A 112 -23.54 -13.60 -6.81
CA GLN A 112 -22.50 -13.28 -7.77
C GLN A 112 -21.45 -12.31 -7.20
N MET A 113 -21.88 -11.26 -6.50
CA MET A 113 -20.98 -10.32 -5.84
C MET A 113 -20.13 -11.01 -4.77
N ARG A 114 -20.71 -11.86 -3.93
CA ARG A 114 -19.97 -12.65 -2.93
C ARG A 114 -18.92 -13.54 -3.57
N THR A 115 -19.26 -14.23 -4.64
CA THR A 115 -18.34 -15.10 -5.37
C THR A 115 -17.17 -14.27 -5.95
N THR A 116 -17.48 -13.17 -6.62
CA THR A 116 -16.47 -12.29 -7.23
C THR A 116 -15.54 -11.67 -6.18
N LEU A 117 -16.06 -11.26 -5.02
CA LEU A 117 -15.30 -10.69 -3.92
C LEU A 117 -14.65 -11.74 -3.01
N GLY A 118 -14.93 -13.03 -3.23
CA GLY A 118 -14.31 -14.16 -2.54
C GLY A 118 -14.85 -14.44 -1.13
N TRP A 119 -16.06 -13.97 -0.80
CA TRP A 119 -16.65 -14.12 0.54
C TRP A 119 -17.44 -15.41 0.77
N GLY A 120 -17.77 -16.16 -0.30
CA GLY A 120 -18.53 -17.41 -0.19
C GLY A 120 -19.84 -17.25 0.61
N THR A 121 -20.02 -18.14 1.59
CA THR A 121 -21.25 -18.19 2.42
C THR A 121 -21.13 -17.41 3.74
N ARG A 122 -20.07 -16.63 3.96
CA ARG A 122 -19.90 -15.81 5.18
C ARG A 122 -21.13 -14.93 5.43
N ASN A 123 -21.52 -14.78 6.69
CA ASN A 123 -22.61 -13.87 7.01
C ASN A 123 -22.22 -12.40 6.79
N ARG A 124 -23.20 -11.55 6.56
CA ARG A 124 -22.99 -10.13 6.22
C ARG A 124 -22.27 -9.36 7.30
N THR A 125 -22.56 -9.63 8.56
CA THR A 125 -21.96 -8.94 9.70
C THR A 125 -20.47 -9.21 9.79
N ASP A 126 -20.04 -10.46 9.63
CA ASP A 126 -18.62 -10.82 9.63
C ASP A 126 -17.87 -10.12 8.48
N ILE A 127 -18.46 -10.15 7.27
CA ILE A 127 -17.90 -9.48 6.09
C ILE A 127 -17.71 -7.99 6.36
N ASN A 128 -18.75 -7.31 6.83
CA ASN A 128 -18.73 -5.88 7.13
C ASN A 128 -17.72 -5.56 8.24
N THR A 129 -17.64 -6.39 9.27
CA THR A 129 -16.66 -6.27 10.35
C THR A 129 -15.24 -6.35 9.82
N ALA A 130 -14.94 -7.31 8.93
CA ALA A 130 -13.61 -7.40 8.31
C ALA A 130 -13.25 -6.14 7.49
N TYR A 131 -14.19 -5.59 6.71
CA TYR A 131 -13.95 -4.33 5.99
C TYR A 131 -13.64 -3.17 6.94
N ARG A 132 -14.43 -3.02 8.00
CA ARG A 132 -14.24 -1.98 9.02
C ARG A 132 -12.87 -2.12 9.68
N ASP A 133 -12.56 -3.31 10.17
CA ASP A 133 -11.39 -3.55 10.99
C ASP A 133 -10.09 -3.45 10.18
N LEU A 134 -10.09 -3.92 8.93
CA LEU A 134 -8.97 -3.73 8.00
C LEU A 134 -8.79 -2.26 7.62
N SER A 135 -9.89 -1.54 7.35
CA SER A 135 -9.84 -0.10 7.04
C SER A 135 -9.35 0.74 8.23
N ALA A 136 -9.62 0.31 9.46
CA ALA A 136 -9.12 0.94 10.67
C ALA A 136 -7.65 0.59 10.95
N LEU A 137 -7.24 -0.65 10.69
CA LEU A 137 -5.88 -1.14 10.97
C LEU A 137 -4.84 -0.51 10.04
N LEU A 138 -5.07 -0.54 8.73
CA LEU A 138 -4.08 -0.14 7.74
C LEU A 138 -3.50 1.27 7.99
N PRO A 139 -4.27 2.34 8.27
CA PRO A 139 -3.71 3.67 8.50
C PRO A 139 -2.84 3.79 9.77
N THR A 140 -2.93 2.84 10.70
CA THR A 140 -2.23 2.90 12.00
C THR A 140 -0.87 2.21 12.01
N LEU A 141 -0.53 1.46 10.96
CA LEU A 141 0.68 0.64 10.92
C LEU A 141 1.97 1.45 10.83
N ASP A 142 1.90 2.64 10.25
CA ASP A 142 3.06 3.52 10.07
C ASP A 142 2.62 4.99 10.08
N SER A 143 3.03 5.74 11.08
CA SER A 143 2.70 7.17 11.20
C SER A 143 3.38 8.05 10.15
N SER A 144 4.46 7.55 9.51
CA SER A 144 5.19 8.25 8.44
C SER A 144 4.60 7.98 7.05
N VAL A 145 3.70 7.01 6.94
CA VAL A 145 2.99 6.64 5.71
C VAL A 145 1.51 6.99 5.85
N LYS A 146 1.01 7.85 4.97
CA LYS A 146 -0.39 8.22 4.97
C LYS A 146 -1.19 7.25 4.11
N VAL A 147 -1.95 6.38 4.75
CA VAL A 147 -2.96 5.56 4.09
C VAL A 147 -4.33 6.12 4.46
N LYS A 148 -5.15 6.47 3.48
CA LYS A 148 -6.51 6.94 3.69
C LYS A 148 -7.46 6.22 2.74
N ILE A 149 -8.54 5.69 3.28
CA ILE A 149 -9.59 5.01 2.53
C ILE A 149 -10.88 5.80 2.75
N GLY A 150 -11.38 6.45 1.72
CA GLY A 150 -12.61 7.23 1.76
C GLY A 150 -13.71 6.55 0.98
N ASN A 151 -14.95 6.57 1.50
CA ASN A 151 -16.14 6.10 0.83
C ASN A 151 -17.18 7.22 0.78
N GLY A 152 -17.75 7.47 -0.37
CA GLY A 152 -18.79 8.48 -0.57
C GLY A 152 -19.96 7.93 -1.37
N ILE A 153 -21.14 8.35 -0.98
CA ILE A 153 -22.40 7.99 -1.64
C ILE A 153 -23.13 9.29 -1.96
N TRP A 154 -23.48 9.50 -3.22
CA TRP A 154 -24.30 10.61 -3.67
C TRP A 154 -25.63 10.09 -4.17
N VAL A 155 -26.70 10.52 -3.53
CA VAL A 155 -28.07 10.14 -3.84
C VAL A 155 -28.73 11.30 -4.58
N ARG A 156 -29.49 11.02 -5.64
CA ARG A 156 -30.26 12.04 -6.36
C ARG A 156 -31.30 12.67 -5.44
N ALA A 157 -31.50 13.96 -5.54
CA ALA A 157 -32.50 14.69 -4.77
C ALA A 157 -33.90 14.10 -4.99
N GLY A 158 -34.68 14.00 -3.93
CA GLY A 158 -36.00 13.35 -3.92
C GLY A 158 -35.97 11.83 -3.69
N LEU A 159 -34.79 11.18 -3.68
CA LEU A 159 -34.63 9.79 -3.32
C LEU A 159 -34.01 9.65 -1.92
N THR A 160 -34.40 8.60 -1.22
CA THR A 160 -33.84 8.26 0.08
C THR A 160 -33.36 6.81 0.06
N ALA A 161 -32.10 6.57 0.32
CA ALA A 161 -31.55 5.23 0.45
C ALA A 161 -32.16 4.50 1.68
N ASP A 162 -32.32 3.19 1.59
CA ASP A 162 -32.80 2.36 2.71
C ASP A 162 -31.99 2.64 3.99
N SER A 163 -32.69 2.77 5.12
CA SER A 163 -32.10 3.13 6.40
C SER A 163 -31.08 2.11 6.90
N THR A 164 -31.29 0.82 6.63
CA THR A 164 -30.38 -0.26 6.99
C THR A 164 -29.10 -0.18 6.16
N PHE A 165 -29.24 0.03 4.85
CA PHE A 165 -28.08 0.26 3.97
C PHE A 165 -27.29 1.50 4.40
N ALA A 166 -27.96 2.62 4.65
CA ALA A 166 -27.33 3.87 5.07
C ALA A 166 -26.60 3.73 6.42
N ARG A 167 -27.20 3.00 7.38
CA ARG A 167 -26.56 2.69 8.66
C ARG A 167 -25.30 1.83 8.46
N ASP A 168 -25.41 0.73 7.71
CA ASP A 168 -24.30 -0.20 7.48
C ASP A 168 -23.16 0.47 6.71
N ALA A 169 -23.47 1.33 5.73
CA ALA A 169 -22.51 2.13 4.99
C ALA A 169 -21.69 3.05 5.93
N ARG A 170 -22.35 3.73 6.87
CA ARG A 170 -21.66 4.58 7.85
C ARG A 170 -20.86 3.77 8.87
N THR A 171 -21.47 2.72 9.42
CA THR A 171 -20.92 1.95 10.55
C THR A 171 -19.69 1.13 10.15
N PHE A 172 -19.73 0.50 8.99
CA PHE A 172 -18.70 -0.47 8.58
C PHE A 172 -17.74 0.07 7.52
N PHE A 173 -18.15 1.09 6.77
CA PHE A 173 -17.34 1.63 5.67
C PHE A 173 -16.98 3.10 5.87
N GLY A 174 -17.45 3.74 6.95
CA GLY A 174 -17.23 5.17 7.19
C GLY A 174 -17.75 6.05 6.05
N ALA A 175 -18.77 5.59 5.33
CA ALA A 175 -19.23 6.26 4.12
C ALA A 175 -19.95 7.58 4.43
N GLU A 176 -19.58 8.64 3.71
CA GLU A 176 -20.31 9.88 3.66
C GLU A 176 -21.49 9.74 2.71
N ILE A 177 -22.71 10.05 3.17
CA ILE A 177 -23.92 10.00 2.33
C ILE A 177 -24.38 11.45 2.10
N ARG A 178 -24.42 11.86 0.85
CA ARG A 178 -24.75 13.21 0.39
C ARG A 178 -25.87 13.17 -0.66
N THR A 179 -26.57 14.29 -0.85
CA THR A 179 -27.59 14.46 -1.87
C THR A 179 -27.09 15.40 -2.97
N ALA A 180 -27.39 15.10 -4.22
CA ALA A 180 -27.08 15.95 -5.36
C ALA A 180 -28.35 16.24 -6.17
N ALA A 181 -28.58 17.52 -6.51
CA ALA A 181 -29.82 17.95 -7.19
C ALA A 181 -29.84 17.53 -8.67
N THR A 182 -28.67 17.54 -9.32
CA THR A 182 -28.54 17.27 -10.77
C THR A 182 -27.29 16.37 -11.00
N PRO A 183 -27.17 15.72 -12.18
CA PRO A 183 -25.94 15.02 -12.57
C PRO A 183 -24.71 15.92 -12.55
N GLN A 184 -24.82 17.19 -12.97
CA GLN A 184 -23.71 18.15 -12.91
C GLN A 184 -23.30 18.45 -11.47
N ALA A 185 -24.24 18.67 -10.56
CA ALA A 185 -23.95 18.91 -9.14
C ALA A 185 -23.30 17.65 -8.49
N MET A 186 -23.71 16.45 -8.92
CA MET A 186 -23.10 15.20 -8.49
C MET A 186 -21.67 15.07 -9.00
N PHE A 187 -21.42 15.36 -10.26
CA PHE A 187 -20.10 15.40 -10.88
C PHE A 187 -19.14 16.33 -10.13
N ASP A 188 -19.57 17.56 -9.87
CA ASP A 188 -18.75 18.57 -9.19
C ASP A 188 -18.44 18.13 -7.74
N ALA A 189 -19.45 17.66 -7.02
CA ALA A 189 -19.31 17.25 -5.63
C ALA A 189 -18.40 16.01 -5.47
N VAL A 190 -18.50 15.04 -6.37
CA VAL A 190 -17.64 13.82 -6.36
C VAL A 190 -16.20 14.18 -6.66
N ASN A 191 -15.94 15.04 -7.64
CA ASN A 191 -14.59 15.46 -7.99
C ASN A 191 -13.93 16.28 -6.88
N VAL A 192 -14.66 17.23 -6.28
CA VAL A 192 -14.18 17.98 -5.10
C VAL A 192 -13.86 17.04 -3.95
N TRP A 193 -14.77 16.11 -3.64
CA TRP A 193 -14.56 15.13 -2.58
C TRP A 193 -13.34 14.21 -2.85
N GLY A 194 -13.22 13.68 -4.07
CA GLY A 194 -12.10 12.81 -4.45
C GLY A 194 -10.76 13.52 -4.34
N SER A 195 -10.69 14.78 -4.79
CA SER A 195 -9.50 15.61 -4.63
C SER A 195 -9.15 15.82 -3.14
N GLN A 196 -10.13 16.12 -2.29
CA GLN A 196 -9.92 16.27 -0.84
C GLN A 196 -9.49 14.97 -0.16
N GLN A 197 -10.09 13.82 -0.52
CA GLN A 197 -9.71 12.51 0.04
C GLN A 197 -8.28 12.12 -0.32
N THR A 198 -7.80 12.55 -1.48
CA THR A 198 -6.47 12.18 -2.03
C THR A 198 -5.44 13.31 -1.95
N ASN A 199 -5.69 14.37 -1.19
CA ASN A 199 -4.80 15.55 -1.09
C ASN A 199 -4.39 16.11 -2.47
N GLY A 200 -5.34 16.13 -3.42
CA GLY A 200 -5.15 16.62 -4.78
C GLY A 200 -4.47 15.65 -5.75
N LEU A 201 -4.04 14.45 -5.31
CA LEU A 201 -3.39 13.47 -6.19
C LEU A 201 -4.35 12.94 -7.27
N VAL A 202 -5.63 12.79 -6.94
CA VAL A 202 -6.69 12.47 -7.90
C VAL A 202 -7.57 13.72 -8.07
N PRO A 203 -7.26 14.60 -9.01
CA PRO A 203 -8.00 15.85 -9.18
C PRO A 203 -9.41 15.61 -9.72
N ARG A 204 -9.65 14.48 -10.39
CA ARG A 204 -10.94 14.07 -10.94
C ARG A 204 -11.18 12.58 -10.78
N VAL A 205 -12.29 12.21 -10.17
CA VAL A 205 -12.82 10.85 -10.11
C VAL A 205 -13.67 10.56 -11.34
N LEU A 206 -14.49 11.53 -11.74
CA LEU A 206 -15.32 11.47 -12.94
C LEU A 206 -14.76 12.39 -14.01
N ASN A 207 -14.74 11.96 -15.27
CA ASN A 207 -14.29 12.74 -16.42
C ASN A 207 -15.43 13.53 -17.09
N GLN A 208 -16.67 13.12 -16.85
CA GLN A 208 -17.90 13.74 -17.37
C GLN A 208 -19.04 13.57 -16.37
N PRO A 209 -20.07 14.40 -16.43
CA PRO A 209 -21.26 14.21 -15.62
C PRO A 209 -21.88 12.83 -15.85
N PRO A 210 -22.42 12.19 -14.79
CA PRO A 210 -23.11 10.92 -14.93
C PRO A 210 -24.41 11.11 -15.76
N PRO A 211 -24.95 9.99 -16.32
CA PRO A 211 -26.22 10.01 -17.06
C PRO A 211 -27.39 10.58 -16.22
N ASP A 212 -28.37 11.16 -16.90
CA ASP A 212 -29.52 11.79 -16.25
C ASP A 212 -30.43 10.81 -15.49
N ASP A 213 -30.39 9.54 -15.81
CA ASP A 213 -31.14 8.47 -15.16
C ASP A 213 -30.37 7.85 -13.96
N LEU A 214 -29.14 8.31 -13.69
CA LEU A 214 -28.39 7.81 -12.54
C LEU A 214 -29.07 8.24 -11.22
N LEU A 215 -29.42 7.28 -10.40
CA LEU A 215 -30.11 7.50 -9.12
C LEU A 215 -29.13 7.67 -7.94
N MET A 216 -28.00 6.99 -8.00
CA MET A 216 -26.99 7.02 -6.95
C MET A 216 -25.61 6.72 -7.52
N LEU A 217 -24.60 7.38 -6.98
CA LEU A 217 -23.19 7.14 -7.28
C LEU A 217 -22.45 6.76 -6.01
N LEU A 218 -21.71 5.67 -6.07
CA LEU A 218 -20.79 5.26 -5.03
C LEU A 218 -19.37 5.54 -5.52
N ALA A 219 -18.60 6.28 -4.74
CA ALA A 219 -17.21 6.56 -5.02
C ALA A 219 -16.34 6.09 -3.85
N ASN A 220 -15.18 5.54 -4.17
CA ASN A 220 -14.15 5.24 -3.22
C ASN A 220 -12.85 5.93 -3.66
N ALA A 221 -12.08 6.42 -2.70
CA ALA A 221 -10.78 7.01 -2.93
C ALA A 221 -9.77 6.42 -1.94
N VAL A 222 -8.63 5.96 -2.44
CA VAL A 222 -7.51 5.52 -1.61
C VAL A 222 -6.30 6.40 -1.89
N LEU A 223 -5.78 6.97 -0.81
CA LEU A 223 -4.51 7.70 -0.80
C LEU A 223 -3.43 6.78 -0.20
N PHE A 224 -2.29 6.72 -0.86
CA PHE A 224 -1.03 6.24 -0.30
C PHE A 224 0.04 7.32 -0.53
N ASP A 225 0.59 7.84 0.56
CA ASP A 225 1.68 8.81 0.54
C ASP A 225 2.75 8.29 1.52
N GLY A 226 3.75 7.59 0.99
CA GLY A 226 4.78 6.91 1.75
C GLY A 226 6.18 7.33 1.31
N ARG A 227 7.04 7.67 2.28
CA ARG A 227 8.47 7.91 2.03
C ARG A 227 9.21 6.58 2.02
N TRP A 228 10.18 6.44 1.11
CA TRP A 228 11.09 5.30 1.18
C TRP A 228 11.76 5.25 2.55
N ARG A 229 11.88 4.07 3.11
CA ARG A 229 12.72 3.87 4.31
C ARG A 229 14.16 4.31 4.04
N ASN A 230 14.67 3.92 2.89
CA ASN A 230 15.96 4.33 2.36
C ASN A 230 15.72 5.07 1.04
N ALA A 231 15.73 6.40 1.07
CA ALA A 231 15.44 7.24 -0.08
C ALA A 231 16.56 7.15 -1.15
N PHE A 232 16.22 7.51 -2.38
CA PHE A 232 17.22 7.75 -3.42
C PHE A 232 17.71 9.18 -3.32
N ASP A 233 18.99 9.41 -3.65
CA ASP A 233 19.55 10.76 -3.74
C ASP A 233 19.22 11.35 -5.12
N PRO A 234 18.53 12.50 -5.20
CA PRO A 234 18.27 13.16 -6.48
C PRO A 234 19.52 13.47 -7.31
N ALA A 235 20.66 13.69 -6.64
CA ALA A 235 21.94 13.93 -7.33
C ALA A 235 22.45 12.70 -8.11
N HIS A 236 21.98 11.51 -7.75
CA HIS A 236 22.33 10.26 -8.42
C HIS A 236 21.24 9.79 -9.42
N THR A 237 20.20 10.59 -9.66
CA THR A 237 19.22 10.33 -10.72
C THR A 237 19.76 10.83 -12.05
N VAL A 238 20.02 9.93 -12.97
CA VAL A 238 20.59 10.24 -14.29
C VAL A 238 19.70 9.71 -15.41
N GLN A 239 19.79 10.36 -16.58
CA GLN A 239 19.14 9.84 -17.78
C GLN A 239 19.77 8.52 -18.20
N ALA A 240 18.96 7.46 -18.31
CA ALA A 240 19.43 6.13 -18.67
C ALA A 240 18.43 5.42 -19.60
N PRO A 241 18.90 4.43 -20.39
CA PRO A 241 18.04 3.71 -21.30
C PRO A 241 17.03 2.81 -20.56
N PHE A 242 15.79 2.81 -21.04
CA PHE A 242 14.72 1.90 -20.69
C PHE A 242 14.22 1.23 -21.98
N SER A 243 14.23 -0.10 -22.03
CA SER A 243 13.84 -0.89 -23.20
C SER A 243 12.34 -1.13 -23.22
N LEU A 244 11.62 -0.56 -24.19
CA LEU A 244 10.19 -0.81 -24.36
C LEU A 244 9.92 -2.21 -24.91
N GLU A 245 8.69 -2.72 -24.80
CA GLU A 245 8.27 -4.01 -25.41
C GLU A 245 8.44 -4.05 -26.93
N SER A 246 8.42 -2.91 -27.62
CA SER A 246 8.72 -2.78 -29.05
C SER A 246 10.17 -3.04 -29.42
N GLY A 247 11.08 -3.18 -28.44
CA GLY A 247 12.53 -3.21 -28.64
C GLY A 247 13.19 -1.82 -28.74
N THR A 248 12.39 -0.74 -28.80
CA THR A 248 12.92 0.62 -28.81
C THR A 248 13.43 1.00 -27.41
N SER A 249 14.60 1.62 -27.34
CA SER A 249 15.13 2.18 -26.08
C SER A 249 14.77 3.66 -25.97
N VAL A 250 14.31 4.06 -24.80
CA VAL A 250 13.96 5.45 -24.48
C VAL A 250 14.76 5.91 -23.27
N SER A 251 15.05 7.22 -23.22
CA SER A 251 15.77 7.81 -22.09
C SER A 251 14.78 8.19 -20.98
N VAL A 252 15.06 7.73 -19.75
CA VAL A 252 14.24 8.00 -18.57
C VAL A 252 15.10 8.45 -17.37
N PRO A 253 14.57 9.27 -16.46
CA PRO A 253 15.27 9.59 -15.21
C PRO A 253 15.34 8.31 -14.35
N MET A 254 16.52 7.72 -14.28
CA MET A 254 16.81 6.50 -13.54
C MET A 254 17.40 6.84 -12.18
N MET A 255 16.63 6.62 -11.14
CA MET A 255 17.06 6.76 -9.75
C MET A 255 17.99 5.61 -9.39
N THR A 256 19.05 5.86 -8.66
CA THR A 256 19.94 4.81 -8.15
C THR A 256 20.29 5.05 -6.70
N ARG A 257 20.43 3.96 -5.95
CA ARG A 257 21.01 3.94 -4.61
C ARG A 257 21.73 2.64 -4.33
N GLN A 258 22.66 2.68 -3.41
CA GLN A 258 23.27 1.52 -2.77
C GLN A 258 22.62 1.30 -1.40
N GLY A 259 22.60 0.06 -0.92
CA GLY A 259 22.13 -0.30 0.40
C GLY A 259 21.31 -1.58 0.41
N SER A 260 20.95 -2.05 1.62
CA SER A 260 20.17 -3.25 1.79
C SER A 260 18.71 -3.07 1.37
N PHE A 261 18.15 -4.10 0.76
CA PHE A 261 16.75 -4.32 0.45
C PHE A 261 16.53 -5.82 0.20
N ARG A 262 15.27 -6.24 0.12
CA ARG A 262 14.98 -7.65 -0.19
C ARG A 262 14.82 -7.82 -1.69
N ALA A 263 15.46 -8.85 -2.25
CA ALA A 263 15.36 -9.16 -3.66
C ALA A 263 15.55 -10.65 -3.93
N THR A 264 15.15 -11.08 -5.12
CA THR A 264 15.49 -12.37 -5.72
C THR A 264 15.72 -12.19 -7.22
N ASN A 265 16.59 -13.02 -7.77
CA ASN A 265 16.88 -13.06 -9.20
C ASN A 265 16.96 -14.52 -9.63
N ASN A 266 16.10 -14.93 -10.52
CA ASN A 266 16.07 -16.27 -11.08
C ASN A 266 15.92 -16.24 -12.61
N ALA A 267 15.83 -17.41 -13.24
CA ALA A 267 15.73 -17.51 -14.71
C ALA A 267 14.47 -16.87 -15.30
N LYS A 268 13.44 -16.58 -14.51
CA LYS A 268 12.14 -16.10 -14.99
C LYS A 268 11.90 -14.61 -14.73
N PHE A 269 12.46 -14.07 -13.65
CA PHE A 269 12.26 -12.68 -13.26
C PHE A 269 13.35 -12.18 -12.31
N VAL A 270 13.48 -10.87 -12.24
CA VAL A 270 14.11 -10.15 -11.15
C VAL A 270 13.01 -9.52 -10.30
N ALA A 271 13.04 -9.72 -8.98
CA ALA A 271 12.10 -9.07 -8.09
C ALA A 271 12.83 -8.37 -6.94
N LEU A 272 12.34 -7.19 -6.56
CA LEU A 272 12.88 -6.39 -5.46
C LEU A 272 11.76 -5.77 -4.63
N GLU A 273 11.97 -5.72 -3.32
CA GLU A 273 11.05 -5.14 -2.36
C GLU A 273 11.70 -3.93 -1.69
N LEU A 274 11.12 -2.76 -1.91
CA LEU A 274 11.57 -1.48 -1.36
C LEU A 274 10.60 -1.03 -0.27
N SER A 275 11.08 -0.97 0.96
CA SER A 275 10.25 -0.61 2.12
C SER A 275 9.97 0.89 2.20
N TYR A 276 8.79 1.24 2.69
CA TYR A 276 8.41 2.59 3.13
C TYR A 276 8.54 2.72 4.64
N GLY A 277 8.81 3.93 5.12
CA GLY A 277 8.77 4.32 6.52
C GLY A 277 9.36 3.32 7.51
N ASN A 278 8.53 2.80 8.42
CA ASN A 278 8.90 1.78 9.40
C ASN A 278 8.89 0.35 8.86
N SER A 279 8.79 0.17 7.55
CA SER A 279 8.71 -1.14 6.86
C SER A 279 7.38 -1.89 7.03
N ALA A 280 6.31 -1.26 7.49
CA ALA A 280 4.98 -1.86 7.44
C ALA A 280 4.48 -2.02 6.00
N TYR A 281 4.90 -1.12 5.13
CA TYR A 281 4.56 -1.10 3.71
C TYR A 281 5.78 -1.25 2.83
N ALA A 282 5.59 -1.84 1.65
CA ALA A 282 6.63 -1.92 0.63
C ALA A 282 6.06 -1.88 -0.79
N MET A 283 6.90 -1.42 -1.72
CA MET A 283 6.72 -1.66 -3.14
C MET A 283 7.49 -2.91 -3.54
N LEU A 284 6.78 -3.91 -4.03
CA LEU A 284 7.35 -5.07 -4.70
C LEU A 284 7.34 -4.78 -6.20
N VAL A 285 8.51 -4.80 -6.83
CA VAL A 285 8.69 -4.62 -8.27
C VAL A 285 9.14 -5.95 -8.86
N ILE A 286 8.53 -6.37 -9.97
CA ILE A 286 8.86 -7.63 -10.65
C ILE A 286 9.12 -7.33 -12.12
N VAL A 287 10.32 -7.66 -12.58
CA VAL A 287 10.79 -7.49 -13.97
C VAL A 287 10.92 -8.87 -14.60
N PRO A 288 10.02 -9.29 -15.49
CA PRO A 288 10.16 -10.55 -16.20
C PRO A 288 11.43 -10.57 -17.07
N THR A 289 12.13 -11.69 -17.07
CA THR A 289 13.35 -11.92 -17.89
C THR A 289 13.10 -12.83 -19.07
N VAL A 290 11.96 -13.53 -19.08
CA VAL A 290 11.55 -14.45 -20.14
C VAL A 290 10.10 -14.17 -20.54
N GLY A 291 9.82 -14.22 -21.83
CA GLY A 291 8.50 -13.95 -22.39
C GLY A 291 8.15 -12.47 -22.40
N THR A 292 6.87 -12.16 -22.53
CA THR A 292 6.35 -10.79 -22.50
C THR A 292 5.81 -10.46 -21.10
N LEU A 293 5.71 -9.17 -20.78
CA LEU A 293 5.08 -8.72 -19.53
C LEU A 293 3.64 -9.23 -19.42
N ASN A 294 2.89 -9.23 -20.53
CA ASN A 294 1.52 -9.76 -20.57
C ASN A 294 1.45 -11.25 -20.24
N SER A 295 2.36 -12.06 -20.79
CA SER A 295 2.41 -13.49 -20.47
C SER A 295 2.74 -13.73 -19.01
N TYR A 296 3.64 -12.94 -18.42
CA TYR A 296 3.95 -13.03 -17.00
C TYR A 296 2.76 -12.63 -16.12
N VAL A 297 2.14 -11.48 -16.39
CA VAL A 297 0.98 -10.99 -15.61
C VAL A 297 -0.18 -11.99 -15.67
N SER A 298 -0.40 -12.67 -16.82
CA SER A 298 -1.46 -13.68 -16.95
C SER A 298 -1.29 -14.89 -16.02
N THR A 299 -0.06 -15.19 -15.60
CA THR A 299 0.25 -16.30 -14.67
C THR A 299 0.24 -15.90 -13.19
N LEU A 300 0.12 -14.60 -12.89
CA LEU A 300 0.14 -14.11 -11.50
C LEU A 300 -1.16 -14.48 -10.78
N ASP A 301 -1.04 -15.36 -9.80
CA ASP A 301 -2.08 -15.68 -8.83
C ASP A 301 -1.52 -15.58 -7.40
N SER A 302 -2.38 -15.89 -6.41
CA SER A 302 -1.97 -15.78 -5.00
C SER A 302 -0.84 -16.74 -4.64
N ALA A 303 -0.79 -17.93 -5.24
CA ALA A 303 0.27 -18.91 -5.00
C ALA A 303 1.60 -18.44 -5.60
N ALA A 304 1.57 -17.97 -6.85
CA ALA A 304 2.75 -17.42 -7.52
C ALA A 304 3.33 -16.21 -6.75
N LEU A 305 2.47 -15.29 -6.29
CA LEU A 305 2.90 -14.13 -5.51
C LEU A 305 3.45 -14.54 -4.14
N ALA A 306 2.83 -15.53 -3.45
CA ALA A 306 3.31 -16.05 -2.18
C ALA A 306 4.68 -16.72 -2.34
N THR A 307 4.86 -17.57 -3.35
CA THR A 307 6.16 -18.21 -3.66
C THR A 307 7.22 -17.15 -3.92
N LEU A 308 6.96 -16.18 -4.80
CA LEU A 308 7.90 -15.11 -5.12
C LEU A 308 8.30 -14.33 -3.85
N THR A 309 7.33 -13.97 -3.01
CA THR A 309 7.64 -13.20 -1.78
C THR A 309 8.41 -14.00 -0.74
N SER A 310 8.27 -15.32 -0.71
CA SER A 310 9.07 -16.19 0.15
C SER A 310 10.52 -16.35 -0.32
N GLU A 311 10.79 -16.18 -1.63
CA GLU A 311 12.13 -16.21 -2.21
C GLU A 311 12.93 -14.92 -1.98
N LEU A 312 12.29 -13.83 -1.58
CA LEU A 312 12.98 -12.55 -1.32
C LEU A 312 13.91 -12.67 -0.11
N THR A 313 15.19 -12.39 -0.32
CA THR A 313 16.22 -12.37 0.73
C THR A 313 16.87 -10.99 0.80
N ASP A 314 17.47 -10.64 1.94
CA ASP A 314 18.28 -9.44 2.06
C ASP A 314 19.55 -9.57 1.21
N VAL A 315 19.80 -8.56 0.36
CA VAL A 315 20.94 -8.57 -0.58
C VAL A 315 22.18 -7.84 -0.06
N GLY A 316 22.09 -7.29 1.15
CA GLY A 316 23.20 -6.64 1.86
C GLY A 316 23.46 -5.21 1.39
N GLU A 317 24.25 -4.49 2.19
CA GLU A 317 24.48 -3.03 2.08
C GLU A 317 25.22 -2.59 0.80
N ARG A 318 25.86 -3.51 0.09
CA ARG A 318 26.58 -3.19 -1.15
C ARG A 318 25.75 -3.34 -2.41
N ALA A 319 24.52 -3.82 -2.31
CA ALA A 319 23.65 -4.00 -3.47
C ALA A 319 23.23 -2.66 -4.08
N HIS A 320 23.17 -2.60 -5.41
CA HIS A 320 22.69 -1.44 -6.15
C HIS A 320 21.30 -1.69 -6.73
N VAL A 321 20.40 -0.72 -6.56
CA VAL A 321 19.11 -0.70 -7.21
C VAL A 321 19.02 0.47 -8.20
N TYR A 322 18.43 0.19 -9.38
CA TYR A 322 18.09 1.15 -10.41
C TYR A 322 16.59 1.06 -10.67
N LEU A 323 15.86 2.16 -10.39
CA LEU A 323 14.41 2.24 -10.56
C LEU A 323 14.08 3.53 -11.32
N PRO A 324 13.31 3.50 -12.42
CA PRO A 324 12.93 4.73 -13.09
C PRO A 324 12.01 5.56 -12.20
N ARG A 325 12.15 6.90 -12.27
CA ARG A 325 11.11 7.81 -11.77
C ARG A 325 9.93 7.72 -12.74
N PHE A 326 8.72 7.60 -12.21
CA PHE A 326 7.52 7.54 -13.05
C PHE A 326 6.30 8.09 -12.34
N THR A 327 5.33 8.53 -13.14
CA THR A 327 3.98 8.84 -12.67
C THR A 327 3.00 8.08 -13.54
N VAL A 328 2.13 7.28 -12.94
CA VAL A 328 1.06 6.59 -13.65
C VAL A 328 -0.29 7.12 -13.18
N ARG A 329 -1.16 7.41 -14.14
CA ARG A 329 -2.55 7.77 -13.89
C ARG A 329 -3.45 6.70 -14.49
N GLY A 330 -4.26 6.07 -13.62
CA GLY A 330 -5.29 5.11 -14.02
C GLY A 330 -6.66 5.77 -14.03
N SER A 331 -7.38 5.63 -15.12
CA SER A 331 -8.80 5.98 -15.22
C SER A 331 -9.47 4.90 -16.07
N VAL A 332 -10.15 3.97 -15.40
CA VAL A 332 -10.70 2.77 -16.04
C VAL A 332 -12.16 2.61 -15.67
N GLU A 333 -13.01 2.38 -16.67
CA GLU A 333 -14.39 1.92 -16.48
C GLU A 333 -14.37 0.40 -16.30
N LEU A 334 -14.83 -0.09 -15.16
CA LEU A 334 -14.66 -1.47 -14.72
C LEU A 334 -15.88 -2.37 -14.95
N SER A 335 -17.03 -1.85 -15.44
CA SER A 335 -18.26 -2.65 -15.55
C SER A 335 -18.07 -3.88 -16.41
N SER A 336 -17.41 -3.77 -17.58
CA SER A 336 -17.11 -4.90 -18.45
C SER A 336 -16.20 -5.93 -17.76
N THR A 337 -15.17 -5.45 -17.10
CA THR A 337 -14.24 -6.28 -16.32
C THR A 337 -14.95 -7.03 -15.20
N LEU A 338 -15.80 -6.35 -14.42
CA LEU A 338 -16.54 -6.95 -13.31
C LEU A 338 -17.61 -7.98 -13.78
N LYS A 339 -18.24 -7.73 -14.92
CA LYS A 339 -19.11 -8.74 -15.57
C LYS A 339 -18.32 -10.01 -15.90
N THR A 340 -17.15 -9.87 -16.50
CA THR A 340 -16.25 -10.99 -16.82
C THR A 340 -15.74 -11.72 -15.57
N LEU A 341 -15.50 -10.98 -14.49
CA LEU A 341 -15.07 -11.56 -13.21
C LEU A 341 -16.16 -12.29 -12.45
N GLY A 342 -17.42 -12.27 -12.92
CA GLY A 342 -18.48 -13.12 -12.41
C GLY A 342 -19.70 -12.43 -11.79
N MET A 343 -19.86 -11.10 -11.95
CA MET A 343 -21.03 -10.38 -11.43
C MET A 343 -21.85 -9.64 -12.51
N PRO A 344 -22.20 -10.29 -13.64
CA PRO A 344 -22.93 -9.62 -14.72
C PRO A 344 -24.33 -9.15 -14.32
N ARG A 345 -25.02 -9.89 -13.43
CA ARG A 345 -26.40 -9.58 -13.03
C ARG A 345 -26.54 -8.21 -12.41
N ALA A 346 -25.54 -7.74 -11.64
CA ALA A 346 -25.55 -6.42 -11.01
C ALA A 346 -25.71 -5.24 -12.00
N PHE A 347 -25.44 -5.45 -13.28
CA PHE A 347 -25.47 -4.45 -14.36
C PHE A 347 -26.68 -4.63 -15.31
N THR A 348 -27.62 -5.49 -15.02
CA THR A 348 -28.79 -5.77 -15.86
C THR A 348 -30.09 -5.34 -15.17
N ASP A 349 -31.19 -5.29 -15.92
CA ASP A 349 -32.52 -5.00 -15.37
C ASP A 349 -33.03 -6.10 -14.42
N GLN A 350 -32.34 -7.24 -14.36
CA GLN A 350 -32.58 -8.32 -13.40
C GLN A 350 -31.79 -8.16 -12.09
N ALA A 351 -31.09 -7.03 -11.91
CA ALA A 351 -30.34 -6.76 -10.68
C ALA A 351 -31.30 -6.67 -9.47
N GLU A 352 -30.82 -7.19 -8.34
CA GLU A 352 -31.58 -7.26 -7.10
C GLU A 352 -30.86 -6.41 -6.05
N PHE A 353 -31.18 -5.09 -6.03
CA PHE A 353 -30.68 -4.13 -5.03
C PHE A 353 -31.84 -3.51 -4.22
N PRO A 354 -32.63 -4.30 -3.48
CA PRO A 354 -33.81 -3.79 -2.78
C PRO A 354 -33.51 -2.73 -1.73
N ARG A 355 -32.27 -2.70 -1.19
CA ARG A 355 -31.87 -1.73 -0.16
C ARG A 355 -31.29 -0.42 -0.72
N PHE A 356 -31.27 -0.22 -2.04
CA PHE A 356 -31.00 1.12 -2.56
C PHE A 356 -32.26 2.00 -2.45
N PHE A 357 -33.30 1.65 -3.22
CA PHE A 357 -34.53 2.43 -3.32
C PHE A 357 -35.79 1.53 -3.46
N GLY A 358 -35.72 0.29 -2.99
CA GLY A 358 -36.77 -0.72 -3.22
C GLY A 358 -36.40 -1.60 -4.41
N THR A 359 -37.21 -1.59 -5.47
CA THR A 359 -37.01 -2.43 -6.68
C THR A 359 -36.53 -1.58 -7.87
N GLY A 360 -35.90 -2.23 -8.86
CA GLY A 360 -35.53 -1.62 -10.16
C GLY A 360 -34.21 -0.87 -10.24
N ALA A 361 -33.34 -0.98 -9.21
CA ALA A 361 -31.99 -0.40 -9.27
C ALA A 361 -30.98 -1.41 -9.82
N LYS A 362 -30.04 -0.92 -10.65
CA LYS A 362 -28.87 -1.65 -11.15
C LYS A 362 -27.63 -0.76 -11.08
N LEU A 363 -26.43 -1.37 -11.18
CA LEU A 363 -25.22 -0.59 -11.35
C LEU A 363 -25.15 -0.06 -12.79
N GLY A 364 -25.03 1.25 -12.94
CA GLY A 364 -24.89 1.90 -14.24
C GLY A 364 -23.48 1.78 -14.77
N PHE A 365 -22.49 2.15 -13.94
CA PHE A 365 -21.07 2.06 -14.26
C PHE A 365 -20.24 1.98 -12.97
N VAL A 366 -18.97 1.56 -13.09
CA VAL A 366 -17.98 1.54 -12.02
C VAL A 366 -16.72 2.24 -12.52
N GLN A 367 -16.58 3.53 -12.19
CA GLN A 367 -15.42 4.31 -12.56
C GLN A 367 -14.34 4.20 -11.49
N HIS A 368 -13.13 3.86 -11.90
CA HIS A 368 -11.95 3.79 -11.04
C HIS A 368 -10.90 4.81 -11.48
N GLY A 369 -10.62 5.79 -10.63
CA GLY A 369 -9.61 6.81 -10.84
C GLY A 369 -8.52 6.70 -9.77
N VAL A 370 -7.26 6.68 -10.20
CA VAL A 370 -6.11 6.52 -9.31
C VAL A 370 -4.87 7.18 -9.90
N THR A 371 -4.02 7.76 -9.04
CA THR A 371 -2.73 8.34 -9.44
C THR A 371 -1.65 7.87 -8.49
N LEU A 372 -0.51 7.48 -9.03
CA LEU A 372 0.69 7.12 -8.28
C LEU A 372 1.90 7.84 -8.89
N GLU A 373 2.63 8.55 -8.05
CA GLU A 373 3.92 9.14 -8.37
C GLU A 373 5.01 8.40 -7.59
N VAL A 374 6.04 7.94 -8.29
CA VAL A 374 7.21 7.28 -7.70
C VAL A 374 8.44 8.11 -8.05
N ASN A 375 9.10 8.64 -7.01
CA ASN A 375 10.27 9.48 -7.11
C ASN A 375 11.31 9.12 -6.03
N GLU A 376 12.40 9.88 -5.93
CA GLU A 376 13.54 9.62 -5.05
C GLU A 376 13.17 9.55 -3.56
N ARG A 377 12.14 10.22 -3.18
CA ARG A 377 11.73 10.39 -1.78
C ARG A 377 10.73 9.33 -1.33
N GLY A 378 10.16 8.60 -2.26
CA GLY A 378 9.09 7.65 -2.06
C GLY A 378 7.96 7.90 -3.03
N SER A 379 6.80 7.58 -2.58
CA SER A 379 5.56 8.11 -3.15
C SER A 379 5.20 9.39 -2.39
N ARG A 380 6.12 10.31 -2.28
CA ARG A 380 6.24 11.75 -1.96
C ARG A 380 7.31 12.09 -0.89
N ALA A 381 8.15 12.94 -1.12
CA ALA A 381 9.36 13.75 -0.88
C ALA A 381 10.04 13.91 0.50
N ALA A 382 11.42 13.75 0.66
CA ALA A 382 12.51 14.62 1.15
C ALA A 382 13.87 13.92 1.35
N ALA A 383 15.02 14.66 1.36
CA ALA A 383 16.38 14.26 1.06
C ALA A 383 17.22 13.61 2.19
N VAL A 384 18.28 12.83 1.81
CA VAL A 384 19.34 12.25 2.68
C VAL A 384 20.69 12.24 1.96
N THR A 385 21.82 12.36 2.72
CA THR A 385 23.22 12.40 2.27
C THR A 385 23.90 11.03 2.45
N VAL A 386 24.78 10.61 1.48
CA VAL A 386 25.49 9.32 1.52
C VAL A 386 26.99 9.50 1.29
N VAL A 387 27.83 8.70 2.00
CA VAL A 387 29.32 8.63 1.86
C VAL A 387 29.71 7.29 1.22
N GLY A 388 30.59 7.30 0.22
CA GLY A 388 30.97 6.13 -0.57
C GLY A 388 32.27 5.46 -0.16
N VAL A 389 32.34 4.12 -0.27
CA VAL A 389 33.54 3.26 -0.11
C VAL A 389 33.64 2.34 -1.35
N VAL A 390 34.87 2.14 -1.88
CA VAL A 390 35.09 1.37 -3.12
C VAL A 390 35.33 -0.11 -2.81
N PRO A 391 34.58 -1.05 -3.44
CA PRO A 391 34.69 -2.49 -3.19
C PRO A 391 35.64 -3.22 -4.16
N THR A 392 36.17 -4.37 -3.70
CA THR A 392 37.06 -5.25 -4.49
C THR A 392 36.33 -6.33 -5.32
N SER A 393 35.01 -6.42 -5.21
CA SER A 393 34.14 -7.27 -6.05
C SER A 393 32.92 -6.47 -6.53
N LEU A 394 32.42 -6.77 -7.73
CA LEU A 394 31.21 -6.14 -8.27
C LEU A 394 30.01 -6.45 -7.36
N PRO A 395 29.32 -5.40 -6.83
CA PRO A 395 28.17 -5.58 -5.97
C PRO A 395 26.96 -6.12 -6.77
N PRO A 396 26.06 -6.86 -6.12
CA PRO A 396 24.80 -7.27 -6.75
C PRO A 396 24.04 -6.04 -7.28
N THR A 397 23.56 -6.13 -8.52
CA THR A 397 22.89 -5.03 -9.19
C THR A 397 21.51 -5.47 -9.67
N PHE A 398 20.49 -4.69 -9.30
CA PHE A 398 19.09 -4.92 -9.64
C PHE A 398 18.58 -3.74 -10.47
N ARG A 399 18.25 -3.98 -11.74
CA ARG A 399 17.85 -2.93 -12.67
C ARG A 399 16.41 -3.12 -13.13
N VAL A 400 15.63 -2.05 -13.03
CA VAL A 400 14.28 -1.94 -13.57
C VAL A 400 14.38 -1.08 -14.83
N ASP A 401 14.90 -1.65 -15.92
CA ASP A 401 15.22 -0.98 -17.19
C ASP A 401 14.36 -1.47 -18.38
N ARG A 402 13.27 -2.15 -18.08
CA ARG A 402 12.29 -2.68 -19.04
C ARG A 402 10.93 -2.81 -18.37
N PRO A 403 9.85 -3.11 -19.11
CA PRO A 403 8.50 -3.24 -18.59
C PRO A 403 8.40 -4.14 -17.36
N PHE A 404 7.66 -3.69 -16.36
CA PHE A 404 7.54 -4.35 -15.06
C PHE A 404 6.13 -4.26 -14.49
N VAL A 405 5.82 -5.17 -13.58
CA VAL A 405 4.63 -5.12 -12.72
C VAL A 405 5.06 -4.75 -11.30
N PHE A 406 4.22 -4.02 -10.60
CA PHE A 406 4.48 -3.67 -9.21
C PHE A 406 3.25 -3.82 -8.33
N PHE A 407 3.50 -3.98 -7.00
CA PHE A 407 2.50 -4.01 -5.95
C PHE A 407 2.94 -3.10 -4.81
N ILE A 408 2.07 -2.21 -4.34
CA ILE A 408 2.23 -1.57 -3.03
C ILE A 408 1.39 -2.38 -2.06
N ARG A 409 2.04 -2.94 -1.04
CA ARG A 409 1.39 -3.87 -0.11
C ARG A 409 1.79 -3.62 1.34
N GLU A 410 0.91 -3.94 2.25
CA GLU A 410 1.25 -4.18 3.64
C GLU A 410 2.02 -5.51 3.70
N ARG A 411 3.12 -5.58 4.47
CA ARG A 411 4.12 -6.66 4.36
C ARG A 411 3.81 -7.91 5.17
N PHE A 412 3.10 -7.80 6.28
CA PHE A 412 2.92 -8.91 7.23
C PHE A 412 1.78 -9.85 6.84
N ALA A 413 0.64 -9.30 6.48
CA ALA A 413 -0.50 -10.07 5.98
C ALA A 413 -0.59 -10.07 4.45
N GLY A 414 0.18 -9.21 3.79
CA GLY A 414 0.28 -9.15 2.34
C GLY A 414 -0.86 -8.42 1.65
N THR A 415 -1.60 -7.56 2.37
CA THR A 415 -2.72 -6.79 1.79
C THR A 415 -2.24 -5.92 0.64
N ILE A 416 -2.78 -6.12 -0.57
CA ILE A 416 -2.45 -5.34 -1.77
C ILE A 416 -3.30 -4.07 -1.79
N LEU A 417 -2.64 -2.91 -1.67
CA LEU A 417 -3.27 -1.60 -1.75
C LEU A 417 -3.35 -1.09 -3.19
N PHE A 418 -2.22 -1.19 -3.91
CA PHE A 418 -2.09 -0.78 -5.30
C PHE A 418 -1.35 -1.84 -6.09
N THR A 419 -1.65 -1.91 -7.37
CA THR A 419 -0.89 -2.70 -8.34
C THR A 419 -0.91 -2.01 -9.69
N GLY A 420 0.10 -2.25 -10.48
CA GLY A 420 0.16 -1.68 -11.83
C GLY A 420 1.19 -2.34 -12.70
N VAL A 421 1.11 -1.99 -13.97
CA VAL A 421 2.03 -2.40 -15.03
C VAL A 421 2.60 -1.13 -15.65
N VAL A 422 3.91 -1.03 -15.69
CA VAL A 422 4.62 0.09 -16.33
C VAL A 422 5.32 -0.45 -17.58
N ARG A 423 4.83 -0.03 -18.75
CA ARG A 423 5.42 -0.33 -20.06
C ARG A 423 6.31 0.79 -20.54
N ASP A 424 5.93 2.03 -20.23
CA ASP A 424 6.71 3.23 -20.50
C ASP A 424 6.64 4.17 -19.28
N PRO A 425 7.76 4.40 -18.58
CA PRO A 425 7.78 5.28 -17.39
C PRO A 425 7.48 6.76 -17.69
N ARG A 426 7.46 7.16 -18.97
CA ARG A 426 7.21 8.55 -19.41
C ARG A 426 5.72 8.85 -19.62
N ALA A 427 4.87 7.82 -19.77
CA ALA A 427 3.45 7.90 -20.14
C ALA A 427 2.53 8.09 -18.92
#